data_5314e6519eac2b85c87dbaafa173c240
#
_entry.id   5314e6519eac2b85c87dbaafa173c240
#
_cell.length_a   1.000
_cell.length_b   1.000
_cell.length_c   1.000
_cell.angle_alpha   90.00
_cell.angle_beta   90.00
_cell.angle_gamma   90.00
#
_symmetry.space_group_name_H-M   'P 1'
#
loop_
_entity.id
_entity.type
_entity.pdbx_description
1 polymer ?
#
loop_
_entity_poly.entity_id
_entity_poly.type
_entity_poly.pdbx_seq_one_letter_code
_entity_poly.pdbx_strand_id
1 'polypeptide(L)'
;MQRFLNLANPVEAESQTKELQAAAPALGLQLRVAEVTTLDEIERVFKAVASDGKGAIQLSVDPLFGRPPLMVAIAVRYAVQTVYPWREFVQAGGLMGNSSLILDAFRKVGVYAGNILNGEKPSDLPVERPTRFDFALNLKTGKIGRLTGVKLTL
;
A
#
# COMPACT_ATOMS: atom_id res chain seq x y z
N MET A 1 -7.80 -3.43 -11.50
CA MET A 1 -7.22 -2.82 -10.27
C MET A 1 -6.55 -1.52 -10.65
N GLN A 2 -6.80 -0.45 -9.92
CA GLN A 2 -6.12 0.83 -10.16
C GLN A 2 -5.11 1.09 -9.04
N ARG A 3 -4.02 1.75 -9.37
CA ARG A 3 -2.97 2.14 -8.44
C ARG A 3 -2.75 3.63 -8.48
N PHE A 4 -2.54 4.24 -7.32
CA PHE A 4 -2.14 5.62 -7.19
C PHE A 4 -0.64 5.73 -7.02
N LEU A 5 -0.06 6.67 -7.75
CA LEU A 5 1.34 7.07 -7.61
C LEU A 5 1.37 8.58 -7.42
N ASN A 6 2.15 9.04 -6.47
CA ASN A 6 2.49 10.45 -6.35
C ASN A 6 3.73 10.75 -7.18
N LEU A 7 3.66 11.77 -8.03
CA LEU A 7 4.78 12.24 -8.85
C LEU A 7 5.91 12.90 -8.05
N ALA A 8 5.69 13.20 -6.77
CA ALA A 8 6.72 13.79 -5.92
C ALA A 8 7.93 12.86 -5.69
N ASN A 9 7.77 11.55 -5.93
CA ASN A 9 8.88 10.58 -5.87
C ASN A 9 8.87 9.67 -7.12
N PRO A 10 9.31 10.14 -8.28
CA PRO A 10 9.20 9.40 -9.54
C PRO A 10 10.00 8.10 -9.56
N VAL A 11 11.14 8.05 -8.88
CA VAL A 11 12.02 6.85 -8.88
C VAL A 11 11.35 5.66 -8.20
N GLU A 12 10.74 5.90 -7.03
CA GLU A 12 10.04 4.86 -6.30
C GLU A 12 8.75 4.44 -7.01
N ALA A 13 8.05 5.41 -7.57
CA ALA A 13 6.86 5.19 -8.38
C ALA A 13 7.13 4.31 -9.60
N GLU A 14 8.23 4.53 -10.32
CA GLU A 14 8.61 3.76 -11.49
C GLU A 14 8.94 2.31 -11.16
N SER A 15 9.80 2.07 -10.15
CA SER A 15 10.19 0.72 -9.72
C SER A 15 8.98 -0.11 -9.31
N GLN A 16 8.14 0.42 -8.44
CA GLN A 16 6.94 -0.27 -7.98
C GLN A 16 5.92 -0.52 -9.11
N THR A 17 5.79 0.43 -10.05
CA THR A 17 4.89 0.28 -11.21
C THR A 17 5.34 -0.86 -12.10
N LYS A 18 6.63 -0.95 -12.39
CA LYS A 18 7.21 -1.99 -13.24
C LYS A 18 6.97 -3.38 -12.67
N GLU A 19 7.17 -3.57 -11.37
CA GLU A 19 6.90 -4.85 -10.71
C GLU A 19 5.43 -5.25 -10.78
N LEU A 20 4.52 -4.31 -10.53
CA LEU A 20 3.08 -4.59 -10.60
C LEU A 20 2.59 -4.82 -12.03
N GLN A 21 3.13 -4.09 -13.02
CA GLN A 21 2.81 -4.32 -14.42
C GLN A 21 3.25 -5.71 -14.89
N ALA A 22 4.38 -6.20 -14.37
CA ALA A 22 4.85 -7.55 -14.66
C ALA A 22 3.97 -8.63 -13.99
N ALA A 23 3.48 -8.39 -12.78
CA ALA A 23 2.69 -9.36 -12.02
C ALA A 23 1.20 -9.39 -12.42
N ALA A 24 0.63 -8.26 -12.84
CA ALA A 24 -0.81 -8.14 -13.10
C ALA A 24 -1.36 -9.14 -14.14
N PRO A 25 -0.70 -9.40 -15.29
CA PRO A 25 -1.18 -10.37 -16.27
C PRO A 25 -1.27 -11.79 -15.75
N ALA A 26 -0.29 -12.20 -14.93
CA ALA A 26 -0.29 -13.55 -14.32
C ALA A 26 -1.48 -13.80 -13.37
N LEU A 27 -2.04 -12.70 -12.84
CA LEU A 27 -3.20 -12.72 -11.96
C LEU A 27 -4.52 -12.41 -12.70
N GLY A 28 -4.49 -12.23 -14.02
CA GLY A 28 -5.65 -11.83 -14.82
C GLY A 28 -6.16 -10.44 -14.48
N LEU A 29 -5.31 -9.56 -13.96
CA LEU A 29 -5.65 -8.21 -13.55
C LEU A 29 -5.23 -7.18 -14.61
N GLN A 30 -6.06 -6.18 -14.82
CA GLN A 30 -5.70 -4.98 -15.58
C GLN A 30 -5.24 -3.90 -14.60
N LEU A 31 -3.97 -3.52 -14.68
CA LEU A 31 -3.40 -2.45 -13.88
C LEU A 31 -3.53 -1.13 -14.64
N ARG A 32 -4.13 -0.14 -13.98
CA ARG A 32 -4.10 1.26 -14.41
C ARG A 32 -3.37 2.06 -13.36
N VAL A 33 -2.42 2.85 -13.78
CA VAL A 33 -1.68 3.77 -12.92
C VAL A 33 -2.33 5.13 -13.01
N ALA A 34 -2.68 5.72 -11.86
CA ALA A 34 -3.17 7.08 -11.78
C ALA A 34 -2.16 7.91 -10.98
N GLU A 35 -1.66 8.94 -11.60
CA GLU A 35 -0.77 9.92 -10.98
C GLU A 35 -1.61 11.02 -10.38
N VAL A 36 -1.43 11.28 -9.08
CA VAL A 36 -2.19 12.27 -8.34
C VAL A 36 -1.27 13.07 -7.43
N THR A 37 -1.51 14.36 -7.35
CA THR A 37 -0.75 15.32 -6.55
C THR A 37 -1.62 16.10 -5.57
N THR A 38 -2.95 16.01 -5.71
CA THR A 38 -3.92 16.72 -4.90
C THR A 38 -5.04 15.81 -4.40
N LEU A 39 -5.72 16.23 -3.33
CA LEU A 39 -6.89 15.51 -2.82
C LEU A 39 -8.04 15.45 -3.82
N ASP A 40 -8.26 16.51 -4.59
CA ASP A 40 -9.30 16.57 -5.62
C ASP A 40 -9.05 15.54 -6.73
N GLU A 41 -7.80 15.31 -7.07
CA GLU A 41 -7.42 14.28 -8.03
C GLU A 41 -7.64 12.88 -7.47
N ILE A 42 -7.31 12.66 -6.20
CA ILE A 42 -7.62 11.41 -5.51
C ILE A 42 -9.13 11.14 -5.55
N GLU A 43 -9.96 12.11 -5.16
CA GLU A 43 -11.42 11.96 -5.19
C GLU A 43 -11.96 11.67 -6.60
N ARG A 44 -11.43 12.35 -7.63
CA ARG A 44 -11.79 12.08 -9.03
C ARG A 44 -11.51 10.64 -9.43
N VAL A 45 -10.36 10.08 -9.03
CA VAL A 45 -10.03 8.70 -9.35
C VAL A 45 -10.91 7.72 -8.58
N PHE A 46 -11.18 7.96 -7.30
CA PHE A 46 -12.13 7.12 -6.54
C PHE A 46 -13.52 7.11 -7.18
N LYS A 47 -14.01 8.28 -7.59
CA LYS A 47 -15.29 8.41 -8.29
C LYS A 47 -15.31 7.65 -9.61
N ALA A 48 -14.24 7.72 -10.40
CA ALA A 48 -14.13 6.99 -11.66
C ALA A 48 -14.15 5.47 -11.45
N VAL A 49 -13.41 4.97 -10.45
CA VAL A 49 -13.41 3.53 -10.11
C VAL A 49 -14.77 3.05 -9.61
N ALA A 50 -15.43 3.86 -8.80
CA ALA A 50 -16.79 3.57 -8.34
C ALA A 50 -17.78 3.45 -9.51
N SER A 51 -17.66 4.33 -10.51
CA SER A 51 -18.51 4.31 -11.70
C SER A 51 -18.29 3.07 -12.57
N ASP A 52 -17.05 2.58 -12.67
CA ASP A 52 -16.72 1.33 -13.38
C ASP A 52 -17.28 0.07 -12.69
N GLY A 53 -17.58 0.13 -11.41
CA GLY A 53 -18.23 -0.92 -10.61
C GLY A 53 -17.43 -2.22 -10.40
N LYS A 54 -16.24 -2.35 -10.96
CA LYS A 54 -15.40 -3.56 -10.95
C LYS A 54 -13.94 -3.32 -10.53
N GLY A 55 -13.63 -2.12 -10.04
CA GLY A 55 -12.28 -1.73 -9.70
C GLY A 55 -11.97 -1.83 -8.21
N ALA A 56 -10.69 -2.00 -7.91
CA ALA A 56 -10.12 -1.80 -6.59
C ALA A 56 -8.93 -0.85 -6.69
N ILE A 57 -8.62 -0.17 -5.60
CA ILE A 57 -7.52 0.77 -5.54
C ILE A 57 -6.44 0.22 -4.61
N GLN A 58 -5.19 0.33 -5.03
CA GLN A 58 -4.03 0.16 -4.15
C GLN A 58 -3.37 1.51 -3.95
N LEU A 59 -3.26 1.97 -2.72
CA LEU A 59 -2.47 3.15 -2.38
C LEU A 59 -1.00 2.78 -2.27
N SER A 60 -0.13 3.62 -2.84
CA SER A 60 1.31 3.52 -2.65
C SER A 60 1.74 4.13 -1.31
N VAL A 61 2.98 3.85 -0.92
CA VAL A 61 3.61 4.52 0.23
C VAL A 61 4.02 5.93 -0.21
N ASP A 62 3.29 6.94 0.28
CA ASP A 62 3.56 8.34 -0.04
C ASP A 62 2.98 9.28 1.03
N PRO A 63 3.65 10.41 1.34
CA PRO A 63 3.15 11.40 2.28
C PRO A 63 1.76 11.97 1.95
N LEU A 64 1.40 12.05 0.66
CA LEU A 64 0.09 12.51 0.22
C LEU A 64 -1.04 11.62 0.78
N PHE A 65 -0.78 10.32 0.90
CA PHE A 65 -1.72 9.34 1.46
C PHE A 65 -1.55 9.14 2.96
N GLY A 66 -0.66 9.89 3.62
CA GLY A 66 -0.27 9.73 5.02
C GLY A 66 -1.34 10.10 6.07
N ARG A 67 -2.61 10.26 5.66
CA ARG A 67 -3.74 10.54 6.56
C ARG A 67 -4.74 9.37 6.53
N PRO A 68 -4.54 8.29 7.32
CA PRO A 68 -5.37 7.11 7.28
C PRO A 68 -6.89 7.40 7.39
N PRO A 69 -7.38 8.21 8.35
CA PRO A 69 -8.81 8.47 8.46
C PRO A 69 -9.41 9.14 7.21
N LEU A 70 -8.66 10.05 6.57
CA LEU A 70 -9.12 10.76 5.38
C LEU A 70 -9.22 9.81 4.18
N MET A 71 -8.18 9.02 3.93
CA MET A 71 -8.16 8.08 2.81
C MET A 71 -9.24 7.00 2.96
N VAL A 72 -9.44 6.51 4.19
CA VAL A 72 -10.51 5.54 4.48
C VAL A 72 -11.88 6.17 4.29
N ALA A 73 -12.10 7.41 4.73
CA ALA A 73 -13.38 8.11 4.54
C ALA A 73 -13.72 8.29 3.04
N ILE A 74 -12.73 8.60 2.20
CA ILE A 74 -12.90 8.68 0.74
C ILE A 74 -13.29 7.31 0.18
N ALA A 75 -12.56 6.25 0.54
CA ALA A 75 -12.85 4.90 0.07
C ALA A 75 -14.27 4.43 0.46
N VAL A 76 -14.69 4.71 1.68
CA VAL A 76 -16.05 4.40 2.17
C VAL A 76 -17.11 5.21 1.44
N ARG A 77 -16.89 6.53 1.25
CA ARG A 77 -17.84 7.41 0.54
C ARG A 77 -18.14 6.89 -0.87
N TYR A 78 -17.13 6.43 -1.58
CA TYR A 78 -17.28 5.94 -2.96
C TYR A 78 -17.51 4.42 -3.03
N ALA A 79 -17.56 3.71 -1.90
CA ALA A 79 -17.71 2.25 -1.80
C ALA A 79 -16.65 1.48 -2.63
N VAL A 80 -15.42 2.00 -2.68
CA VAL A 80 -14.32 1.41 -3.45
C VAL A 80 -13.45 0.53 -2.54
N GLN A 81 -13.24 -0.71 -2.95
CA GLN A 81 -12.32 -1.61 -2.26
C GLN A 81 -10.89 -1.09 -2.38
N THR A 82 -10.24 -0.89 -1.23
CA THR A 82 -8.92 -0.26 -1.20
C THR A 82 -7.94 -1.08 -0.38
N VAL A 83 -6.76 -1.33 -0.95
CA VAL A 83 -5.60 -1.91 -0.30
C VAL A 83 -4.68 -0.78 0.13
N TYR A 84 -4.28 -0.80 1.38
CA TYR A 84 -3.48 0.25 2.01
C TYR A 84 -2.06 -0.23 2.32
N PRO A 85 -1.11 0.69 2.42
CA PRO A 85 0.28 0.33 2.70
C PRO A 85 0.51 -0.10 4.15
N TRP A 86 -0.33 0.31 5.12
CA TRP A 86 -0.08 0.06 6.54
C TRP A 86 -1.33 -0.34 7.32
N ARG A 87 -1.12 -1.03 8.45
CA ARG A 87 -2.15 -1.49 9.40
C ARG A 87 -2.99 -0.34 9.97
N GLU A 88 -2.44 0.85 10.13
CA GLU A 88 -3.12 2.03 10.68
C GLU A 88 -4.35 2.42 9.86
N PHE A 89 -4.32 2.19 8.54
CA PHE A 89 -5.50 2.38 7.69
C PHE A 89 -6.61 1.37 8.02
N VAL A 90 -6.23 0.13 8.32
CA VAL A 90 -7.18 -0.92 8.69
C VAL A 90 -7.80 -0.62 10.07
N GLN A 91 -7.00 -0.11 11.01
CA GLN A 91 -7.48 0.36 12.31
C GLN A 91 -8.44 1.56 12.18
N ALA A 92 -8.23 2.43 11.19
CA ALA A 92 -9.13 3.52 10.85
C ALA A 92 -10.40 3.07 10.09
N GLY A 93 -10.58 1.76 9.86
CA GLY A 93 -11.75 1.21 9.17
C GLY A 93 -11.50 0.79 7.72
N GLY A 94 -10.29 0.92 7.21
CA GLY A 94 -9.90 0.46 5.87
C GLY A 94 -10.03 -1.05 5.72
N LEU A 95 -10.14 -1.53 4.47
CA LEU A 95 -10.41 -2.94 4.18
C LEU A 95 -9.21 -3.84 4.45
N MET A 96 -8.07 -3.53 3.88
CA MET A 96 -6.90 -4.40 3.86
C MET A 96 -5.61 -3.59 3.85
N GLY A 97 -4.65 -3.99 4.66
CA GLY A 97 -3.29 -3.43 4.68
C GLY A 97 -2.24 -4.53 4.55
N ASN A 98 -1.18 -4.23 3.80
CA ASN A 98 -0.04 -5.12 3.66
C ASN A 98 1.26 -4.31 3.63
N SER A 99 2.15 -4.59 4.57
CA SER A 99 3.44 -3.91 4.69
C SER A 99 4.53 -4.83 5.20
N SER A 100 5.77 -4.44 5.04
CA SER A 100 6.84 -4.98 5.88
C SER A 100 6.70 -4.48 7.32
N LEU A 101 7.15 -5.28 8.28
CA LEU A 101 7.15 -4.88 9.70
C LEU A 101 8.18 -3.77 9.92
N ILE A 102 7.70 -2.52 9.99
CA ILE A 102 8.55 -1.34 10.14
C ILE A 102 9.38 -1.36 11.43
N LEU A 103 8.86 -1.96 12.50
CA LEU A 103 9.59 -2.11 13.76
C LEU A 103 10.84 -3.00 13.60
N ASP A 104 10.78 -4.02 12.75
CA ASP A 104 11.95 -4.85 12.45
C ASP A 104 12.99 -4.07 11.66
N ALA A 105 12.56 -3.20 10.75
CA ALA A 105 13.46 -2.32 10.02
C ALA A 105 14.16 -1.34 10.97
N PHE A 106 13.45 -0.69 11.87
CA PHE A 106 14.06 0.20 12.86
C PHE A 106 15.03 -0.54 13.80
N ARG A 107 14.69 -1.78 14.21
CA ARG A 107 15.61 -2.58 15.03
C ARG A 107 16.91 -2.86 14.28
N LYS A 108 16.84 -3.22 12.99
CA LYS A 108 18.02 -3.45 12.16
C LYS A 108 18.86 -2.18 11.97
N VAL A 109 18.21 -1.04 11.74
CA VAL A 109 18.90 0.26 11.70
C VAL A 109 19.66 0.52 13.00
N GLY A 110 19.06 0.24 14.16
CA GLY A 110 19.73 0.36 15.46
C GLY A 110 20.95 -0.57 15.60
N VAL A 111 20.83 -1.84 15.15
CA VAL A 111 21.96 -2.78 15.13
C VAL A 111 23.09 -2.28 14.22
N TYR A 112 22.76 -1.83 13.01
CA TYR A 112 23.75 -1.30 12.07
C TYR A 112 24.43 -0.05 12.61
N ALA A 113 23.68 0.87 13.22
CA ALA A 113 24.27 2.03 13.87
C ALA A 113 25.24 1.63 15.00
N GLY A 114 24.87 0.64 15.81
CA GLY A 114 25.72 0.11 16.86
C GLY A 114 27.03 -0.50 16.29
N ASN A 115 26.93 -1.28 15.25
CA ASN A 115 28.09 -1.89 14.58
C ASN A 115 29.05 -0.83 14.02
N ILE A 116 28.51 0.18 13.34
CA ILE A 116 29.31 1.29 12.80
C ILE A 116 30.01 2.07 13.93
N LEU A 117 29.30 2.35 15.01
CA LEU A 117 29.89 3.03 16.19
C LEU A 117 30.99 2.20 16.85
N ASN A 118 30.93 0.86 16.73
CA ASN A 118 31.97 -0.06 17.20
C ASN A 118 33.10 -0.29 16.18
N GLY A 119 33.10 0.43 15.05
CA GLY A 119 34.21 0.42 14.09
C GLY A 119 34.00 -0.43 12.84
N GLU A 120 32.82 -1.07 12.64
CA GLU A 120 32.52 -1.73 11.38
C GLU A 120 32.33 -0.69 10.27
N LYS A 121 32.81 -1.01 9.07
CA LYS A 121 32.61 -0.11 7.93
C LYS A 121 31.21 -0.31 7.34
N PRO A 122 30.52 0.75 6.95
CA PRO A 122 29.21 0.65 6.29
C PRO A 122 29.22 -0.23 5.04
N SER A 123 30.35 -0.28 4.31
CA SER A 123 30.54 -1.12 3.12
C SER A 123 30.51 -2.63 3.41
N ASP A 124 30.80 -3.02 4.65
CA ASP A 124 30.92 -4.43 5.04
C ASP A 124 29.59 -4.96 5.62
N LEU A 125 28.62 -4.06 5.85
CA LEU A 125 27.30 -4.43 6.34
C LEU A 125 26.43 -5.01 5.20
N PRO A 126 25.74 -6.15 5.44
CA PRO A 126 24.92 -6.78 4.42
C PRO A 126 23.67 -5.93 4.07
N VAL A 127 23.29 -5.92 2.79
CA VAL A 127 21.99 -5.37 2.39
C VAL A 127 20.91 -6.42 2.66
N GLU A 128 20.09 -6.17 3.67
CA GLU A 128 19.02 -7.07 4.06
C GLU A 128 17.67 -6.64 3.51
N ARG A 129 16.87 -7.60 3.02
CA ARG A 129 15.48 -7.39 2.65
C ARG A 129 14.56 -7.71 3.83
N PRO A 130 13.40 -7.07 3.95
CA PRO A 130 12.39 -7.48 4.91
C PRO A 130 11.96 -8.93 4.66
N THR A 131 11.95 -9.74 5.73
CA THR A 131 11.50 -11.15 5.69
C THR A 131 10.17 -11.34 6.40
N ARG A 132 9.71 -10.34 7.15
CA ARG A 132 8.45 -10.37 7.89
C ARG A 132 7.51 -9.31 7.36
N PHE A 133 6.28 -9.73 7.07
CA PHE A 133 5.22 -8.88 6.56
C PHE A 133 4.07 -8.83 7.55
N ASP A 134 3.44 -7.67 7.64
CA ASP A 134 2.22 -7.45 8.39
C ASP A 134 1.04 -7.38 7.42
N PHE A 135 0.14 -8.35 7.53
CA PHE A 135 -1.10 -8.39 6.78
C PHE A 135 -2.28 -8.19 7.72
N ALA A 136 -3.07 -7.17 7.47
CA ALA A 136 -4.25 -6.86 8.24
C ALA A 136 -5.48 -6.81 7.35
N LEU A 137 -6.58 -7.42 7.82
CA LEU A 137 -7.87 -7.43 7.12
C LEU A 137 -8.98 -7.02 8.08
N ASN A 138 -9.81 -6.07 7.69
CA ASN A 138 -10.99 -5.65 8.41
C ASN A 138 -12.22 -6.45 7.95
N LEU A 139 -12.58 -7.49 8.69
CA LEU A 139 -13.71 -8.35 8.35
C LEU A 139 -15.07 -7.62 8.44
N LYS A 140 -15.18 -6.55 9.24
CA LYS A 140 -16.40 -5.74 9.29
C LYS A 140 -16.60 -4.99 7.96
N THR A 141 -15.56 -4.30 7.51
CA THR A 141 -15.56 -3.60 6.22
C THR A 141 -15.69 -4.57 5.05
N GLY A 142 -15.05 -5.75 5.13
CA GLY A 142 -15.15 -6.80 4.13
C GLY A 142 -16.58 -7.32 3.92
N LYS A 143 -17.37 -7.47 4.98
CA LYS A 143 -18.79 -7.88 4.90
C LYS A 143 -19.66 -6.82 4.23
N ILE A 144 -19.42 -5.55 4.50
CA ILE A 144 -20.15 -4.43 3.90
C ILE A 144 -19.83 -4.32 2.40
N GLY A 145 -18.56 -4.52 2.02
CA GLY A 145 -18.07 -4.41 0.64
C GLY A 145 -18.31 -5.64 -0.25
N ARG A 146 -19.08 -6.64 0.20
CA ARG A 146 -19.33 -7.89 -0.53
C ARG A 146 -18.04 -8.52 -1.07
N LEU A 147 -17.09 -8.83 -0.19
CA LEU A 147 -16.01 -9.77 -0.50
C LEU A 147 -16.60 -11.19 -0.60
N THR A 148 -17.50 -11.40 -1.55
CA THR A 148 -18.01 -12.72 -1.88
C THR A 148 -16.96 -13.43 -2.72
N GLY A 149 -16.29 -14.42 -2.13
CA GLY A 149 -15.40 -15.33 -2.86
C GLY A 149 -13.90 -15.26 -2.50
N VAL A 150 -13.48 -14.44 -1.55
CA VAL A 150 -12.10 -14.54 -1.03
C VAL A 150 -12.01 -15.69 -0.05
N LYS A 151 -11.50 -16.83 -0.47
CA LYS A 151 -11.05 -17.89 0.44
C LYS A 151 -9.76 -17.41 1.09
N LEU A 152 -9.83 -17.00 2.34
CA LEU A 152 -8.63 -16.84 3.17
C LEU A 152 -8.16 -18.26 3.56
N THR A 153 -7.08 -18.71 2.93
CA THR A 153 -6.32 -19.86 3.45
C THR A 153 -5.34 -19.28 4.47
N LEU A 154 -5.59 -19.51 5.76
CA LEU A 154 -4.67 -19.21 6.85
C LEU A 154 -3.57 -20.25 6.89
#